data_1fc4b5f4d78f7c92b5237bf4dff46d8e
#
_entry.id   1fc4b5f4d78f7c92b5237bf4dff46d8e
#
_cell.length_a   1.000
_cell.length_b   1.000
_cell.length_c   1.000
_cell.angle_alpha   90.00
_cell.angle_beta   90.00
_cell.angle_gamma   90.00
#
_symmetry.space_group_name_H-M   'P 1'
#
loop_
_entity.id
_entity.type
_entity.pdbx_description
1 polymer ?
#
loop_
_entity_poly.entity_id
_entity_poly.type
_entity_poly.pdbx_seq_one_letter_code
_entity_poly.pdbx_strand_id
1 'polypeptide(L)'
;NQCIERTSSNTGMTLTLALSYSSKWEITDAVKQIASKAKEGSLDLSDITDETIDAHLATHFMPDPELLIRTGGEIRLSNYLLWQCAYSELYFCDTFWPDFKEEEFSKAIYDYQRRERRFGKTSEQI
;
A
#
# COMPACT_ATOMS: atom_id res chain seq x y z
N ASN A 1 -20.27 -8.06 -1.52
CA ASN A 1 -21.02 -7.01 -0.78
C ASN A 1 -21.57 -7.53 0.55
N GLN A 2 -22.14 -8.76 0.66
CA GLN A 2 -22.69 -9.29 1.93
C GLN A 2 -21.69 -9.30 3.08
N CYS A 3 -20.40 -9.60 2.84
CA CYS A 3 -19.37 -9.56 3.90
C CYS A 3 -19.16 -8.13 4.42
N ILE A 4 -19.08 -7.15 3.53
CA ILE A 4 -18.93 -5.73 3.88
C ILE A 4 -20.12 -5.27 4.73
N GLU A 5 -21.34 -5.57 4.30
CA GLU A 5 -22.56 -5.23 5.04
C GLU A 5 -22.59 -5.85 6.45
N ARG A 6 -22.21 -7.13 6.56
CA ARG A 6 -22.20 -7.86 7.84
C ARG A 6 -21.12 -7.39 8.82
N THR A 7 -20.06 -6.76 8.34
CA THR A 7 -18.93 -6.29 9.15
C THR A 7 -18.86 -4.76 9.28
N SER A 8 -19.79 -4.03 8.67
CA SER A 8 -19.77 -2.57 8.61
C SER A 8 -19.83 -1.89 9.98
N SER A 9 -20.39 -2.54 11.00
CA SER A 9 -20.45 -2.04 12.38
C SER A 9 -19.29 -2.51 13.25
N ASN A 10 -18.37 -3.32 12.73
CA ASN A 10 -17.20 -3.76 13.49
C ASN A 10 -16.19 -2.61 13.64
N THR A 11 -15.57 -2.51 14.82
CA THR A 11 -14.60 -1.44 15.16
C THR A 11 -13.15 -1.95 15.25
N GLY A 12 -12.92 -3.21 14.91
CA GLY A 12 -11.60 -3.84 14.91
C GLY A 12 -10.81 -3.61 13.63
N MET A 13 -10.04 -4.62 13.25
CA MET A 13 -9.18 -4.59 12.06
C MET A 13 -9.99 -4.56 10.76
N THR A 14 -9.56 -3.74 9.80
CA THR A 14 -10.08 -3.76 8.43
C THR A 14 -9.28 -4.75 7.58
N LEU A 15 -9.97 -5.70 6.94
CA LEU A 15 -9.39 -6.62 5.96
C LEU A 15 -9.74 -6.15 4.54
N THR A 16 -8.74 -5.83 3.74
CA THR A 16 -8.90 -5.46 2.32
C THR A 16 -8.36 -6.58 1.43
N LEU A 17 -9.16 -7.06 0.49
CA LEU A 17 -8.78 -8.05 -0.51
C LEU A 17 -8.54 -7.37 -1.85
N ALA A 18 -7.30 -7.33 -2.32
CA ALA A 18 -6.91 -6.78 -3.61
C ALA A 18 -7.00 -7.89 -4.70
N LEU A 19 -8.13 -7.98 -5.38
CA LEU A 19 -8.37 -8.93 -6.46
C LEU A 19 -8.23 -8.23 -7.81
N SER A 20 -7.44 -8.81 -8.73
CA SER A 20 -7.17 -8.23 -10.06
C SER A 20 -6.57 -6.81 -10.00
N TYR A 21 -5.77 -6.52 -8.98
CA TYR A 21 -5.12 -5.24 -8.76
C TYR A 21 -3.85 -5.10 -9.61
N SER A 22 -3.59 -3.88 -10.09
CA SER A 22 -2.38 -3.51 -10.83
C SER A 22 -2.00 -2.07 -10.51
N SER A 23 -0.80 -1.85 -9.92
CA SER A 23 -0.34 -0.53 -9.54
C SER A 23 -0.11 0.38 -10.75
N LYS A 24 0.45 -0.13 -11.83
CA LYS A 24 0.62 0.66 -13.07
C LYS A 24 -0.73 1.10 -13.65
N TRP A 25 -1.74 0.24 -13.56
CA TRP A 25 -3.09 0.60 -14.03
C TRP A 25 -3.70 1.70 -13.18
N GLU A 26 -3.67 1.58 -11.84
CA GLU A 26 -4.27 2.59 -10.96
C GLU A 26 -3.58 3.95 -11.07
N ILE A 27 -2.23 3.97 -11.15
CA ILE A 27 -1.47 5.21 -11.34
C ILE A 27 -1.86 5.86 -12.68
N THR A 28 -1.95 5.06 -13.75
CA THR A 28 -2.38 5.56 -15.06
C THR A 28 -3.80 6.11 -15.02
N ASP A 29 -4.69 5.47 -14.27
CA ASP A 29 -6.08 5.92 -14.10
C ASP A 29 -6.15 7.22 -13.28
N ALA A 30 -5.40 7.32 -12.18
CA ALA A 30 -5.25 8.52 -11.38
C ALA A 30 -4.77 9.71 -12.24
N VAL A 31 -3.74 9.50 -13.07
CA VAL A 31 -3.24 10.53 -14.00
C VAL A 31 -4.32 10.99 -14.97
N LYS A 32 -5.12 10.08 -15.52
CA LYS A 32 -6.24 10.44 -16.43
C LYS A 32 -7.30 11.28 -15.72
N GLN A 33 -7.66 10.92 -14.50
CA GLN A 33 -8.64 11.67 -13.71
C GLN A 33 -8.14 13.09 -13.39
N ILE A 34 -6.90 13.22 -12.96
CA ILE A 34 -6.24 14.50 -12.66
C ILE A 34 -6.18 15.37 -13.93
N ALA A 35 -5.73 14.81 -15.05
CA ALA A 35 -5.66 15.50 -16.32
C ALA A 35 -7.05 15.99 -16.81
N SER A 36 -8.10 15.19 -16.60
CA SER A 36 -9.47 15.63 -16.92
C SER A 36 -9.89 16.84 -16.08
N LYS A 37 -9.67 16.79 -14.77
CA LYS A 37 -9.97 17.89 -13.85
C LYS A 37 -9.20 19.17 -14.20
N ALA A 38 -7.92 19.03 -14.53
CA ALA A 38 -7.11 20.17 -14.96
C ALA A 38 -7.63 20.77 -16.29
N LYS A 39 -7.98 19.94 -17.25
CA LYS A 39 -8.58 20.37 -18.54
C LYS A 39 -9.91 21.09 -18.34
N GLU A 40 -10.73 20.65 -17.40
CA GLU A 40 -12.03 21.24 -17.05
C GLU A 40 -11.90 22.53 -16.22
N GLY A 41 -10.67 22.88 -15.78
CA GLY A 41 -10.40 24.04 -14.94
C GLY A 41 -10.84 23.88 -13.47
N SER A 42 -11.14 22.64 -13.04
CA SER A 42 -11.51 22.32 -11.66
C SER A 42 -10.31 21.99 -10.77
N LEU A 43 -9.11 21.89 -11.34
CA LEU A 43 -7.84 21.67 -10.65
C LEU A 43 -6.76 22.49 -11.34
N ASP A 44 -6.06 23.36 -10.60
CA ASP A 44 -4.88 24.07 -11.13
C ASP A 44 -3.67 23.12 -11.17
N LEU A 45 -2.82 23.28 -12.18
CA LEU A 45 -1.60 22.46 -12.31
C LEU A 45 -0.64 22.66 -11.12
N SER A 46 -0.63 23.86 -10.53
CA SER A 46 0.17 24.17 -9.34
C SER A 46 -0.30 23.44 -8.08
N ASP A 47 -1.54 22.95 -8.05
CA ASP A 47 -2.14 22.24 -6.92
C ASP A 47 -2.00 20.70 -7.04
N ILE A 48 -1.32 20.23 -8.09
CA ILE A 48 -1.01 18.80 -8.23
C ILE A 48 0.20 18.46 -7.35
N THR A 49 -0.06 17.77 -6.25
CA THR A 49 0.92 17.30 -5.26
C THR A 49 0.84 15.79 -5.11
N ASP A 50 1.70 15.22 -4.26
CA ASP A 50 1.64 13.79 -3.93
C ASP A 50 0.28 13.42 -3.32
N GLU A 51 -0.28 14.27 -2.46
CA GLU A 51 -1.62 14.08 -1.88
C GLU A 51 -2.73 14.11 -2.93
N THR A 52 -2.53 14.88 -3.99
CA THR A 52 -3.47 14.87 -5.13
C THR A 52 -3.46 13.52 -5.82
N ILE A 53 -2.29 12.91 -5.99
CA ILE A 53 -2.18 11.56 -6.56
C ILE A 53 -2.82 10.55 -5.63
N ASP A 54 -2.47 10.57 -4.34
CA ASP A 54 -3.01 9.67 -3.31
C ASP A 54 -4.55 9.65 -3.31
N ALA A 55 -5.15 10.84 -3.38
CA ALA A 55 -6.61 10.99 -3.41
C ALA A 55 -7.30 10.38 -4.65
N HIS A 56 -6.53 10.10 -5.72
CA HIS A 56 -7.04 9.51 -6.96
C HIS A 56 -6.64 8.04 -7.15
N LEU A 57 -5.83 7.48 -6.25
CA LEU A 57 -5.52 6.04 -6.28
C LEU A 57 -6.71 5.20 -5.82
N ALA A 58 -6.78 3.95 -6.29
CA ALA A 58 -7.80 3.00 -5.86
C ALA A 58 -7.72 2.67 -4.35
N THR A 59 -6.60 2.98 -3.72
CA THR A 59 -6.31 2.75 -2.30
C THR A 59 -6.54 3.97 -1.40
N HIS A 60 -7.05 5.09 -1.93
CA HIS A 60 -7.24 6.37 -1.22
C HIS A 60 -7.98 6.28 0.11
N PHE A 61 -8.73 5.20 0.35
CA PHE A 61 -9.53 4.97 1.56
C PHE A 61 -8.73 4.33 2.72
N MET A 62 -7.48 3.96 2.50
CA MET A 62 -6.64 3.30 3.50
C MET A 62 -5.25 3.95 3.55
N PRO A 63 -4.55 3.89 4.70
CA PRO A 63 -3.18 4.39 4.80
C PRO A 63 -2.21 3.52 3.99
N ASP A 64 -1.05 4.09 3.67
CA ASP A 64 0.06 3.36 3.08
C ASP A 64 0.53 2.22 3.99
N PRO A 65 0.93 1.07 3.42
CA PRO A 65 1.39 -0.05 4.21
C PRO A 65 2.74 0.26 4.88
N GLU A 66 2.84 0.02 6.17
CA GLU A 66 4.10 0.12 6.90
C GLU A 66 4.99 -1.11 6.69
N LEU A 67 4.39 -2.28 6.51
CA LEU A 67 5.07 -3.54 6.26
C LEU A 67 4.41 -4.29 5.11
N LEU A 68 5.21 -4.65 4.10
CA LEU A 68 4.81 -5.54 3.03
C LEU A 68 5.51 -6.89 3.22
N ILE A 69 4.72 -7.95 3.37
CA ILE A 69 5.22 -9.32 3.48
C ILE A 69 4.97 -10.03 2.15
N ARG A 70 6.04 -10.56 1.55
CA ARG A 70 5.93 -11.41 0.37
C ARG A 70 6.43 -12.82 0.67
N THR A 71 5.56 -13.78 0.48
CA THR A 71 5.81 -15.23 0.66
C THR A 71 6.24 -15.87 -0.65
N GLY A 72 6.79 -17.10 -0.59
CA GLY A 72 7.10 -17.92 -1.76
C GLY A 72 8.45 -17.68 -2.40
N GLY A 73 9.43 -17.09 -1.68
CA GLY A 73 10.83 -16.99 -2.08
C GLY A 73 11.17 -15.95 -3.15
N GLU A 74 10.19 -15.17 -3.62
CA GLU A 74 10.39 -14.21 -4.68
C GLU A 74 10.69 -12.81 -4.14
N ILE A 75 11.81 -12.21 -4.54
CA ILE A 75 12.27 -10.89 -4.10
C ILE A 75 11.93 -9.85 -5.16
N ARG A 76 10.66 -9.49 -5.27
CA ARG A 76 10.13 -8.46 -6.17
C ARG A 76 8.72 -8.02 -5.79
N LEU A 77 8.30 -6.80 -6.14
CA LEU A 77 6.96 -6.27 -5.87
C LEU A 77 5.90 -6.72 -6.89
N SER A 78 6.31 -7.07 -8.10
CA SER A 78 5.44 -7.56 -9.17
C SER A 78 4.23 -6.67 -9.44
N ASN A 79 4.45 -5.36 -9.59
CA ASN A 79 3.40 -4.39 -9.89
C ASN A 79 2.31 -4.30 -8.80
N TYR A 80 2.69 -4.52 -7.54
CA TYR A 80 1.80 -4.43 -6.40
C TYR A 80 2.17 -3.24 -5.51
N LEU A 81 1.22 -2.32 -5.27
CA LEU A 81 1.31 -1.14 -4.42
C LEU A 81 2.60 -0.32 -4.61
N LEU A 82 3.01 -0.06 -5.87
CA LEU A 82 4.31 0.59 -6.17
C LEU A 82 4.41 2.00 -5.59
N TRP A 83 3.35 2.76 -5.64
CA TRP A 83 3.27 4.11 -5.07
C TRP A 83 3.25 4.05 -3.55
N GLN A 84 2.35 3.29 -3.00
CA GLN A 84 2.08 3.19 -1.57
C GLN A 84 3.23 2.55 -0.78
N CYS A 85 4.06 1.72 -1.43
CA CYS A 85 5.21 1.07 -0.80
C CYS A 85 6.49 1.91 -0.80
N ALA A 86 6.44 3.20 -1.17
CA ALA A 86 7.62 4.06 -1.26
C ALA A 86 8.47 4.07 0.02
N TYR A 87 7.83 3.97 1.19
CA TYR A 87 8.49 3.93 2.51
C TYR A 87 8.13 2.70 3.34
N SER A 88 7.56 1.67 2.72
CA SER A 88 7.25 0.42 3.39
C SER A 88 8.50 -0.37 3.73
N GLU A 89 8.49 -1.01 4.89
CA GLU A 89 9.45 -2.08 5.18
C GLU A 89 9.07 -3.34 4.40
N LEU A 90 10.06 -3.99 3.79
CA LEU A 90 9.83 -5.17 2.97
C LEU A 90 10.35 -6.41 3.71
N TYR A 91 9.49 -7.43 3.84
CA TYR A 91 9.84 -8.73 4.40
C TYR A 91 9.58 -9.81 3.36
N PHE A 92 10.61 -10.56 2.99
CA PHE A 92 10.54 -11.67 2.03
C PHE A 92 10.81 -12.98 2.76
N CYS A 93 10.02 -14.02 2.51
CA CYS A 93 10.26 -15.35 3.07
C CYS A 93 10.00 -16.44 2.03
N ASP A 94 10.69 -17.58 2.20
CA ASP A 94 10.58 -18.74 1.30
C ASP A 94 9.28 -19.53 1.53
N THR A 95 8.63 -19.35 2.68
CA THR A 95 7.41 -20.05 3.04
C THR A 95 6.29 -19.75 2.05
N PHE A 96 5.67 -20.77 1.48
CA PHE A 96 4.52 -20.58 0.59
C PHE A 96 3.27 -20.13 1.36
N TRP A 97 2.41 -19.36 0.70
CA TRP A 97 1.22 -18.78 1.32
C TRP A 97 0.35 -19.78 2.12
N PRO A 98 0.08 -21.02 1.67
CA PRO A 98 -0.70 -21.97 2.46
C PRO A 98 -0.05 -22.38 3.79
N ASP A 99 1.28 -22.27 3.88
CA ASP A 99 2.07 -22.64 5.05
C ASP A 99 2.49 -21.44 5.90
N PHE A 100 2.20 -20.21 5.44
CA PHE A 100 2.46 -18.98 6.17
C PHE A 100 1.42 -18.82 7.29
N LYS A 101 1.79 -19.29 8.50
CA LYS A 101 0.95 -19.34 9.69
C LYS A 101 1.38 -18.27 10.71
N GLU A 102 0.79 -18.33 11.89
CA GLU A 102 1.03 -17.41 13.00
C GLU A 102 2.52 -17.28 13.36
N GLU A 103 3.27 -18.38 13.37
CA GLU A 103 4.70 -18.37 13.67
C GLU A 103 5.49 -17.54 12.65
N GLU A 104 5.25 -17.74 11.35
CA GLU A 104 5.91 -17.01 10.28
C GLU A 104 5.49 -15.53 10.27
N PHE A 105 4.22 -15.25 10.51
CA PHE A 105 3.74 -13.88 10.67
C PHE A 105 4.39 -13.18 11.86
N SER A 106 4.51 -13.86 13.01
CA SER A 106 5.17 -13.31 14.20
C SER A 106 6.65 -13.00 13.94
N LYS A 107 7.36 -13.83 13.16
CA LYS A 107 8.74 -13.55 12.74
C LYS A 107 8.83 -12.27 11.90
N ALA A 108 7.90 -12.07 10.97
CA ALA A 108 7.87 -10.86 10.15
C ALA A 108 7.62 -9.59 10.99
N ILE A 109 6.69 -9.65 11.94
CA ILE A 109 6.43 -8.55 12.87
C ILE A 109 7.63 -8.28 13.78
N TYR A 110 8.27 -9.32 14.31
CA TYR A 110 9.47 -9.16 15.15
C TYR A 110 10.62 -8.53 14.38
N ASP A 111 10.84 -8.93 13.13
CA ASP A 111 11.85 -8.34 12.26
C ASP A 111 11.55 -6.85 12.00
N TYR A 112 10.30 -6.52 11.66
CA TYR A 112 9.84 -5.14 11.47
C TYR A 112 10.09 -4.26 12.70
N GLN A 113 9.76 -4.74 13.91
CA GLN A 113 9.92 -3.99 15.16
C GLN A 113 11.38 -3.65 15.50
N ARG A 114 12.34 -4.37 14.92
CA ARG A 114 13.78 -4.14 15.13
C ARG A 114 14.40 -3.18 14.12
N ARG A 115 13.65 -2.79 13.10
CA ARG A 115 14.15 -1.90 12.06
C ARG A 115 14.02 -0.45 12.48
N GLU A 116 15.00 0.36 12.11
CA GLU A 116 14.96 1.81 12.26
C GLU A 116 14.35 2.42 11.00
N ARG A 117 13.17 3.02 11.11
CA ARG A 117 12.47 3.66 9.98
C ARG A 117 12.99 5.10 9.81
N ARG A 118 13.70 5.36 8.72
CA ARG A 118 14.43 6.61 8.50
C ARG A 118 13.69 7.60 7.60
N PHE A 119 12.74 7.18 6.81
CA PHE A 119 11.98 8.02 5.88
C PHE A 119 12.87 8.96 5.04
N GLY A 120 13.98 8.43 4.51
CA GLY A 120 14.95 9.20 3.74
C GLY A 120 15.91 10.08 4.55
N LYS A 121 15.87 10.01 5.90
CA LYS A 121 16.79 10.72 6.80
C LYS A 121 17.97 9.83 7.23
N THR A 122 19.01 10.42 7.82
CA THR A 122 20.06 9.67 8.50
C THR A 122 19.65 9.34 9.94
N SER A 123 20.31 8.34 10.59
CA SER A 123 20.02 8.00 11.99
C SER A 123 20.21 9.16 12.96
N GLU A 124 21.04 10.15 12.59
CA GLU A 124 21.29 11.35 13.40
C GLU A 124 20.18 12.42 13.25
N GLN A 125 19.25 12.24 12.31
CA GLN A 125 18.17 13.19 11.99
C GLN A 125 16.79 12.72 12.46
N ILE A 126 16.72 11.55 13.11
CA ILE A 126 15.48 10.96 13.63
C ILE A 126 15.33 11.26 15.12
#